data_49433f89990f08b28785471616cf9a34
#
_entry.id   49433f89990f08b28785471616cf9a34
#
_cell.length_a   1.000
_cell.length_b   1.000
_cell.length_c   1.000
_cell.angle_alpha   90.00
_cell.angle_beta   90.00
_cell.angle_gamma   90.00
#
_symmetry.space_group_name_H-M   'P 1'
#
loop_
_entity.id
_entity.type
_entity.pdbx_description
1 polymer ?
#
loop_
_entity_poly.entity_id
_entity_poly.type
_entity_poly.pdbx_seq_one_letter_code
_entity_poly.pdbx_strand_id
1 'polypeptide(L)'
;YGNGLATNIDYAFINGDLVTTGGNYPSWESTFFDPAQALFQHVPVYPVAGNHEQNSANYFRYFTLPENGTNQSDYLEHWYYKDYSNVRLIGLESNSGYRIQEQLDWLENVLNNAAESQDIDFVFAQLHHPHHSELWIDGNTDYTGQVIEKLEAFSSTSGKPSVHFFGHTHGYSRGQSRDHQHLMVNVASAGGAIDNWGEYDQQDYKEYSISTDDYGFVLVEVEAGENPQFLLSRVSHGSFENGLVNAEIRDTIRVMKNNIPPYQPIGLFPHEGAALRPDCIEFMGSDFSDNNEGLQGTVHWQVSNDENLES
;
A
#
# COMPACT_ATOMS: atom_id res chain seq x y z
N TYR A 1 17.36 -11.80 9.82
CA TYR A 1 16.76 -12.43 8.62
C TYR A 1 17.85 -12.90 7.65
N GLY A 2 18.67 -13.79 7.88
CA GLY A 2 19.69 -14.31 6.97
C GLY A 2 19.10 -15.18 5.83
N ASN A 3 19.83 -16.18 5.38
CA ASN A 3 19.44 -17.08 4.27
C ASN A 3 18.04 -17.73 4.38
N GLY A 4 17.33 -17.58 5.50
CA GLY A 4 15.99 -18.12 5.71
C GLY A 4 14.85 -17.34 5.03
N LEU A 5 15.00 -16.03 4.76
CA LEU A 5 13.96 -15.25 4.05
C LEU A 5 13.79 -15.73 2.61
N ALA A 6 14.90 -15.92 1.89
CA ALA A 6 14.88 -16.35 0.50
C ALA A 6 14.21 -17.72 0.27
N THR A 7 14.05 -18.55 1.29
CA THR A 7 13.39 -19.87 1.19
C THR A 7 11.91 -19.83 1.56
N ASN A 8 11.40 -18.71 2.09
CA ASN A 8 10.03 -18.56 2.58
C ASN A 8 9.26 -17.41 1.91
N ILE A 9 9.85 -16.77 0.90
CA ILE A 9 9.18 -15.71 0.12
C ILE A 9 8.84 -16.28 -1.25
N ASP A 10 7.58 -16.20 -1.62
CA ASP A 10 7.09 -16.67 -2.89
C ASP A 10 7.36 -15.69 -4.04
N TYR A 11 7.28 -14.38 -3.76
CA TYR A 11 7.57 -13.31 -4.73
C TYR A 11 7.83 -11.98 -4.02
N ALA A 12 8.41 -11.03 -4.74
CA ALA A 12 8.63 -9.66 -4.27
C ALA A 12 7.98 -8.64 -5.21
N PHE A 13 7.28 -7.67 -4.61
CA PHE A 13 6.84 -6.46 -5.26
C PHE A 13 7.88 -5.36 -5.08
N ILE A 14 8.09 -4.55 -6.13
CA ILE A 14 8.94 -3.36 -6.04
C ILE A 14 8.24 -2.22 -6.79
N ASN A 15 7.98 -1.14 -6.08
CA ASN A 15 7.11 -0.06 -6.52
C ASN A 15 7.84 1.03 -7.34
N GLY A 16 8.79 0.64 -8.18
CA GLY A 16 9.55 1.53 -9.06
C GLY A 16 10.75 2.20 -8.39
N ASP A 17 11.43 3.01 -9.17
CA ASP A 17 12.68 3.69 -8.81
C ASP A 17 13.78 2.72 -8.34
N LEU A 18 13.97 1.67 -9.13
CA LEU A 18 14.95 0.60 -8.88
C LEU A 18 16.39 1.10 -8.99
N VAL A 19 16.59 2.12 -9.83
CA VAL A 19 17.88 2.76 -10.10
C VAL A 19 17.70 4.28 -10.24
N THR A 20 18.73 5.05 -9.98
CA THR A 20 18.66 6.52 -10.12
C THR A 20 18.40 6.98 -11.57
N THR A 21 18.84 6.21 -12.57
CA THR A 21 18.66 6.54 -13.99
C THR A 21 18.59 5.24 -14.79
N GLY A 22 17.43 4.89 -15.30
CA GLY A 22 17.18 3.64 -16.01
C GLY A 22 18.03 3.41 -17.25
N GLY A 23 18.41 4.49 -17.97
CA GLY A 23 19.31 4.43 -19.12
C GLY A 23 20.76 4.10 -18.77
N ASN A 24 21.19 4.26 -17.52
CA ASN A 24 22.55 3.98 -17.07
C ASN A 24 22.73 2.49 -16.76
N TYR A 25 23.19 1.72 -17.76
CA TYR A 25 23.35 0.26 -17.64
C TYR A 25 24.19 -0.18 -16.42
N PRO A 26 25.38 0.41 -16.12
CA PRO A 26 26.16 -0.02 -14.96
C PRO A 26 25.46 0.15 -13.61
N SER A 27 24.52 1.10 -13.46
CA SER A 27 23.83 1.30 -12.18
C SER A 27 22.89 0.16 -11.85
N TRP A 28 22.33 -0.55 -12.81
CA TRP A 28 21.47 -1.69 -12.57
C TRP A 28 22.17 -2.81 -11.80
N GLU A 29 23.44 -3.10 -12.15
CA GLU A 29 24.23 -4.08 -11.42
C GLU A 29 24.58 -3.57 -10.03
N SER A 30 25.26 -2.41 -9.94
CA SER A 30 25.88 -1.94 -8.70
C SER A 30 24.90 -1.42 -7.65
N THR A 31 23.73 -0.87 -8.05
CA THR A 31 22.80 -0.24 -7.10
C THR A 31 21.51 -1.05 -6.90
N PHE A 32 21.20 -1.99 -7.76
CA PHE A 32 19.99 -2.80 -7.66
C PHE A 32 20.30 -4.31 -7.51
N PHE A 33 20.94 -4.95 -8.51
CA PHE A 33 21.12 -6.40 -8.49
C PHE A 33 22.13 -6.87 -7.45
N ASP A 34 23.28 -6.23 -7.31
CA ASP A 34 24.31 -6.63 -6.35
C ASP A 34 23.81 -6.54 -4.90
N PRO A 35 23.19 -5.42 -4.45
CA PRO A 35 22.69 -5.32 -3.08
C PRO A 35 21.60 -6.35 -2.76
N ALA A 36 20.76 -6.70 -3.73
CA ALA A 36 19.62 -7.59 -3.55
C ALA A 36 19.89 -9.03 -4.05
N GLN A 37 21.10 -9.36 -4.46
CA GLN A 37 21.47 -10.64 -5.08
C GLN A 37 21.00 -11.85 -4.27
N ALA A 38 21.18 -11.83 -2.94
CA ALA A 38 20.81 -12.92 -2.07
C ALA A 38 19.29 -13.24 -2.10
N LEU A 39 18.46 -12.23 -2.37
CA LEU A 39 17.01 -12.39 -2.52
C LEU A 39 16.64 -12.78 -3.95
N PHE A 40 17.08 -12.00 -4.94
CA PHE A 40 16.63 -12.11 -6.33
C PHE A 40 17.11 -13.39 -7.04
N GLN A 41 18.13 -14.06 -6.52
CA GLN A 41 18.51 -15.38 -7.03
C GLN A 41 17.46 -16.48 -6.72
N HIS A 42 16.54 -16.25 -5.79
CA HIS A 42 15.63 -17.27 -5.28
C HIS A 42 14.16 -16.87 -5.35
N VAL A 43 13.87 -15.57 -5.47
CA VAL A 43 12.53 -15.00 -5.37
C VAL A 43 12.15 -14.31 -6.68
N PRO A 44 11.04 -14.69 -7.33
CA PRO A 44 10.51 -13.95 -8.48
C PRO A 44 10.19 -12.50 -8.09
N VAL A 45 10.54 -11.57 -8.97
CA VAL A 45 10.34 -10.14 -8.75
C VAL A 45 9.34 -9.60 -9.76
N TYR A 46 8.33 -8.90 -9.28
CA TYR A 46 7.31 -8.24 -10.09
C TYR A 46 7.36 -6.73 -9.83
N PRO A 47 8.23 -5.99 -10.53
CA PRO A 47 8.33 -4.54 -10.38
C PRO A 47 7.28 -3.80 -11.22
N VAL A 48 7.03 -2.54 -10.84
CA VAL A 48 6.46 -1.53 -11.75
C VAL A 48 7.52 -0.47 -12.02
N ALA A 49 7.39 0.27 -13.12
CA ALA A 49 8.33 1.34 -13.43
C ALA A 49 8.03 2.59 -12.60
N GLY A 50 9.08 3.20 -12.05
CA GLY A 50 9.04 4.53 -11.47
C GLY A 50 9.53 5.60 -12.47
N ASN A 51 9.56 6.86 -12.04
CA ASN A 51 10.00 7.95 -12.90
C ASN A 51 11.53 7.91 -13.18
N HIS A 52 12.31 7.29 -12.33
CA HIS A 52 13.75 7.11 -12.52
C HIS A 52 14.11 6.03 -13.56
N GLU A 53 13.24 5.07 -13.84
CA GLU A 53 13.41 4.12 -14.95
C GLU A 53 13.31 4.81 -16.31
N GLN A 54 12.59 5.95 -16.43
CA GLN A 54 12.52 6.78 -17.65
C GLN A 54 12.07 5.99 -18.90
N ASN A 55 11.22 4.99 -18.73
CA ASN A 55 10.84 4.05 -19.79
C ASN A 55 12.05 3.44 -20.53
N SER A 56 13.11 3.14 -19.78
CA SER A 56 14.36 2.62 -20.35
C SER A 56 14.20 1.20 -20.87
N ALA A 57 14.76 0.94 -22.04
CA ALA A 57 14.86 -0.41 -22.60
C ALA A 57 15.62 -1.39 -21.68
N ASN A 58 16.43 -0.91 -20.73
CA ASN A 58 17.10 -1.78 -19.75
C ASN A 58 16.09 -2.42 -18.81
N TYR A 59 15.06 -1.68 -18.36
CA TYR A 59 13.99 -2.22 -17.52
C TYR A 59 13.33 -3.44 -18.19
N PHE A 60 12.86 -3.31 -19.43
CA PHE A 60 12.21 -4.39 -20.20
C PHE A 60 13.17 -5.49 -20.67
N ARG A 61 14.48 -5.32 -20.55
CA ARG A 61 15.48 -6.39 -20.77
C ARG A 61 15.74 -7.22 -19.54
N TYR A 62 15.62 -6.61 -18.36
CA TYR A 62 15.86 -7.29 -17.10
C TYR A 62 14.61 -8.01 -16.57
N PHE A 63 13.44 -7.42 -16.81
CA PHE A 63 12.19 -7.97 -16.33
C PHE A 63 11.33 -8.43 -17.50
N THR A 64 10.87 -9.68 -17.42
CA THR A 64 9.87 -10.24 -18.33
C THR A 64 8.56 -10.33 -17.56
N LEU A 65 7.68 -9.38 -17.79
CA LEU A 65 6.42 -9.25 -17.09
C LEU A 65 5.26 -9.83 -17.91
N PRO A 66 4.10 -10.13 -17.32
CA PRO A 66 2.96 -10.58 -18.09
C PRO A 66 2.49 -9.55 -19.13
N GLU A 67 2.25 -10.00 -20.36
CA GLU A 67 1.77 -9.16 -21.47
C GLU A 67 0.23 -9.16 -21.56
N ASN A 68 -0.47 -9.21 -20.44
CA ASN A 68 -1.93 -9.28 -20.38
C ASN A 68 -2.62 -7.94 -20.06
N GLY A 69 -1.85 -6.86 -20.04
CA GLY A 69 -2.34 -5.51 -19.79
C GLY A 69 -3.01 -4.88 -21.01
N THR A 70 -2.45 -5.11 -22.19
CA THR A 70 -2.92 -4.50 -23.44
C THR A 70 -2.48 -5.32 -24.63
N ASN A 71 -3.08 -5.05 -25.80
CA ASN A 71 -2.63 -5.59 -27.09
C ASN A 71 -1.78 -4.59 -27.90
N GLN A 72 -1.52 -3.40 -27.37
CA GLN A 72 -0.70 -2.38 -28.03
C GLN A 72 0.78 -2.63 -27.74
N SER A 73 1.59 -2.77 -28.78
CA SER A 73 3.01 -3.10 -28.67
C SER A 73 3.81 -2.13 -27.80
N ASP A 74 3.42 -0.85 -27.81
CA ASP A 74 4.14 0.21 -27.11
C ASP A 74 3.86 0.22 -25.60
N TYR A 75 2.89 -0.55 -25.15
CA TYR A 75 2.45 -0.62 -23.75
C TYR A 75 2.58 -2.01 -23.13
N LEU A 76 3.11 -2.99 -23.86
CA LEU A 76 3.35 -4.33 -23.31
C LEU A 76 4.24 -4.24 -22.08
N GLU A 77 3.93 -5.06 -21.07
CA GLU A 77 4.64 -5.15 -19.79
C GLU A 77 4.56 -3.89 -18.89
N HIS A 78 3.91 -2.79 -19.32
CA HIS A 78 3.76 -1.57 -18.51
C HIS A 78 2.71 -1.74 -17.41
N TRP A 79 1.62 -2.46 -17.69
CA TRP A 79 0.66 -2.88 -16.68
C TRP A 79 0.22 -4.31 -16.94
N TYR A 80 0.00 -5.04 -15.86
CA TYR A 80 -0.23 -6.48 -15.92
C TYR A 80 -0.94 -6.99 -14.68
N TYR A 81 -1.45 -8.23 -14.72
CA TYR A 81 -1.82 -8.96 -13.53
C TYR A 81 -1.24 -10.37 -13.54
N LYS A 82 -1.14 -10.96 -12.34
CA LYS A 82 -0.72 -12.32 -12.09
C LYS A 82 -1.48 -12.87 -10.90
N ASP A 83 -2.09 -14.02 -11.04
CA ASP A 83 -2.68 -14.74 -9.90
C ASP A 83 -1.64 -15.62 -9.25
N TYR A 84 -1.58 -15.56 -7.93
CA TYR A 84 -0.76 -16.42 -7.09
C TYR A 84 -1.58 -16.89 -5.89
N SER A 85 -1.82 -18.23 -5.79
CA SER A 85 -2.74 -18.77 -4.80
C SER A 85 -4.09 -18.04 -4.84
N ASN A 86 -4.55 -17.47 -3.74
CA ASN A 86 -5.81 -16.76 -3.61
C ASN A 86 -5.66 -15.22 -3.73
N VAL A 87 -4.55 -14.75 -4.28
CA VAL A 87 -4.27 -13.31 -4.48
C VAL A 87 -4.13 -12.99 -5.95
N ARG A 88 -4.81 -11.95 -6.40
CA ARG A 88 -4.53 -11.29 -7.68
C ARG A 88 -3.55 -10.15 -7.48
N LEU A 89 -2.39 -10.27 -8.08
CA LEU A 89 -1.34 -9.27 -8.12
C LEU A 89 -1.54 -8.38 -9.35
N ILE A 90 -1.59 -7.06 -9.18
CA ILE A 90 -1.78 -6.10 -10.27
C ILE A 90 -0.63 -5.10 -10.26
N GLY A 91 0.11 -5.01 -11.36
CA GLY A 91 1.09 -3.94 -11.58
C GLY A 91 0.49 -2.87 -12.47
N LEU A 92 0.64 -1.60 -12.12
CA LEU A 92 0.14 -0.44 -12.85
C LEU A 92 1.27 0.54 -13.14
N GLU A 93 1.21 1.16 -14.31
CA GLU A 93 2.16 2.19 -14.71
C GLU A 93 1.57 3.58 -14.40
N SER A 94 2.19 4.30 -13.49
CA SER A 94 1.71 5.61 -13.04
C SER A 94 2.56 6.79 -13.51
N ASN A 95 3.53 6.58 -14.39
CA ASN A 95 4.25 7.66 -15.05
C ASN A 95 3.34 8.45 -16.02
N SER A 96 3.63 9.72 -16.23
CA SER A 96 2.72 10.66 -16.92
C SER A 96 2.28 10.22 -18.32
N GLY A 97 3.12 9.47 -19.05
CA GLY A 97 2.79 8.94 -20.38
C GLY A 97 1.78 7.78 -20.38
N TYR A 98 1.50 7.21 -19.23
CA TYR A 98 0.68 5.99 -19.07
C TYR A 98 -0.57 6.20 -18.21
N ARG A 99 -0.82 7.43 -17.77
CA ARG A 99 -2.05 7.83 -17.05
C ARG A 99 -3.21 7.98 -18.01
N ILE A 100 -3.62 6.88 -18.62
CA ILE A 100 -4.60 6.83 -19.73
C ILE A 100 -5.83 6.02 -19.35
N GLN A 101 -6.95 6.36 -19.99
CA GLN A 101 -8.23 5.70 -19.74
C GLN A 101 -8.21 4.20 -20.06
N GLU A 102 -7.45 3.77 -21.07
CA GLU A 102 -7.32 2.36 -21.43
C GLU A 102 -6.82 1.51 -20.26
N GLN A 103 -5.84 1.99 -19.50
CA GLN A 103 -5.34 1.29 -18.32
C GLN A 103 -6.40 1.21 -17.21
N LEU A 104 -7.18 2.28 -17.00
CA LEU A 104 -8.27 2.30 -16.03
C LEU A 104 -9.42 1.37 -16.43
N ASP A 105 -9.78 1.31 -17.71
CA ASP A 105 -10.80 0.40 -18.23
C ASP A 105 -10.33 -1.06 -18.12
N TRP A 106 -9.07 -1.32 -18.41
CA TRP A 106 -8.47 -2.62 -18.21
C TRP A 106 -8.48 -3.02 -16.73
N LEU A 107 -8.09 -2.13 -15.81
CA LEU A 107 -8.12 -2.38 -14.38
C LEU A 107 -9.54 -2.77 -13.92
N GLU A 108 -10.56 -2.05 -14.37
CA GLU A 108 -11.95 -2.35 -14.03
C GLU A 108 -12.34 -3.77 -14.49
N ASN A 109 -11.97 -4.16 -15.71
CA ASN A 109 -12.23 -5.51 -16.22
C ASN A 109 -11.49 -6.59 -15.41
N VAL A 110 -10.25 -6.34 -15.01
CA VAL A 110 -9.45 -7.26 -14.17
C VAL A 110 -10.07 -7.40 -12.78
N LEU A 111 -10.54 -6.30 -12.20
CA LEU A 111 -11.22 -6.30 -10.90
C LEU A 111 -12.56 -7.01 -10.96
N ASN A 112 -13.37 -6.80 -11.99
CA ASN A 112 -14.64 -7.51 -12.20
C ASN A 112 -14.40 -9.02 -12.32
N ASN A 113 -13.40 -9.43 -13.07
CA ASN A 113 -13.02 -10.84 -13.17
C ASN A 113 -12.55 -11.41 -11.81
N ALA A 114 -11.80 -10.65 -11.03
CA ALA A 114 -11.39 -11.05 -9.68
C ALA A 114 -12.60 -11.16 -8.72
N ALA A 115 -13.60 -10.28 -8.86
CA ALA A 115 -14.82 -10.31 -8.06
C ALA A 115 -15.61 -11.60 -8.29
N GLU A 116 -15.71 -12.05 -9.54
CA GLU A 116 -16.44 -13.26 -9.92
C GLU A 116 -15.66 -14.57 -9.62
N SER A 117 -14.34 -14.51 -9.53
CA SER A 117 -13.49 -15.69 -9.30
C SER A 117 -13.69 -16.27 -7.90
N GLN A 118 -13.88 -17.59 -7.80
CA GLN A 118 -13.92 -18.30 -6.52
C GLN A 118 -12.52 -18.57 -5.94
N ASP A 119 -11.49 -18.46 -6.76
CA ASP A 119 -10.10 -18.76 -6.38
C ASP A 119 -9.38 -17.52 -5.83
N ILE A 120 -9.93 -16.32 -6.01
CA ILE A 120 -9.33 -15.06 -5.56
C ILE A 120 -10.06 -14.54 -4.32
N ASP A 121 -9.31 -14.34 -3.25
CA ASP A 121 -9.80 -13.76 -2.00
C ASP A 121 -9.36 -12.30 -1.81
N PHE A 122 -8.20 -11.93 -2.36
CA PHE A 122 -7.59 -10.62 -2.19
C PHE A 122 -7.07 -10.05 -3.51
N VAL A 123 -7.06 -8.72 -3.60
CA VAL A 123 -6.39 -7.99 -4.69
C VAL A 123 -5.28 -7.12 -4.11
N PHE A 124 -4.05 -7.34 -4.58
CA PHE A 124 -2.89 -6.52 -4.26
C PHE A 124 -2.43 -5.79 -5.51
N ALA A 125 -2.64 -4.49 -5.55
CA ALA A 125 -2.18 -3.62 -6.61
C ALA A 125 -0.87 -2.92 -6.21
N GLN A 126 -0.04 -2.61 -7.20
CA GLN A 126 1.13 -1.78 -7.00
C GLN A 126 1.26 -0.75 -8.12
N LEU A 127 1.76 0.42 -7.77
CA LEU A 127 2.11 1.49 -8.69
C LEU A 127 3.16 2.39 -8.04
N HIS A 128 3.76 3.30 -8.81
CA HIS A 128 4.84 4.11 -8.27
C HIS A 128 4.35 5.35 -7.53
N HIS A 129 3.52 6.20 -8.16
CA HIS A 129 3.14 7.49 -7.58
C HIS A 129 1.96 7.39 -6.63
N PRO A 130 1.98 8.08 -5.47
CA PRO A 130 0.86 8.13 -4.53
C PRO A 130 -0.32 8.96 -5.05
N HIS A 131 -1.50 8.77 -4.47
CA HIS A 131 -2.57 9.76 -4.50
C HIS A 131 -2.39 10.78 -3.37
N HIS A 132 -2.24 10.29 -2.16
CA HIS A 132 -1.90 11.08 -0.99
C HIS A 132 -0.61 10.52 -0.37
N SER A 133 0.34 11.40 -0.06
CA SER A 133 1.51 11.12 0.73
C SER A 133 1.69 12.17 1.79
N GLU A 134 1.89 11.77 3.03
CA GLU A 134 2.07 12.69 4.14
C GLU A 134 3.48 13.29 4.19
N LEU A 135 4.47 12.58 3.65
CA LEU A 135 5.87 12.99 3.70
C LEU A 135 6.24 14.07 2.65
N TRP A 136 5.59 14.02 1.48
CA TRP A 136 5.85 14.94 0.37
C TRP A 136 4.64 15.08 -0.53
N ILE A 137 3.86 16.14 -0.34
CA ILE A 137 2.58 16.34 -1.05
C ILE A 137 2.73 16.63 -2.54
N ASP A 138 3.84 17.21 -2.99
CA ASP A 138 4.10 17.48 -4.41
C ASP A 138 4.30 16.19 -5.23
N GLY A 139 4.58 15.06 -4.57
CA GLY A 139 4.66 13.73 -5.19
C GLY A 139 3.30 13.13 -5.56
N ASN A 140 2.20 13.71 -5.10
CA ASN A 140 0.85 13.18 -5.26
C ASN A 140 0.33 13.28 -6.72
N THR A 141 -0.58 12.39 -7.09
CA THR A 141 -1.24 12.41 -8.41
C THR A 141 -2.71 11.98 -8.35
N ASP A 142 -3.57 12.72 -9.05
CA ASP A 142 -5.00 12.42 -9.16
C ASP A 142 -5.27 11.10 -9.92
N TYR A 143 -4.35 10.66 -10.78
CA TYR A 143 -4.50 9.39 -11.47
C TYR A 143 -4.56 8.21 -10.50
N THR A 144 -3.71 8.21 -9.48
CA THR A 144 -3.75 7.18 -8.44
C THR A 144 -5.05 7.24 -7.64
N GLY A 145 -5.64 8.42 -7.47
CA GLY A 145 -6.98 8.56 -6.89
C GLY A 145 -8.05 7.78 -7.66
N GLN A 146 -8.03 7.86 -9.00
CA GLN A 146 -8.95 7.09 -9.85
C GLN A 146 -8.72 5.56 -9.75
N VAL A 147 -7.48 5.12 -9.54
CA VAL A 147 -7.16 3.72 -9.27
C VAL A 147 -7.74 3.28 -7.93
N ILE A 148 -7.59 4.11 -6.90
CA ILE A 148 -8.13 3.84 -5.55
C ILE A 148 -9.65 3.71 -5.60
N GLU A 149 -10.36 4.64 -6.26
CA GLU A 149 -11.82 4.57 -6.43
C GLU A 149 -12.29 3.22 -7.00
N LYS A 150 -11.55 2.66 -7.97
CA LYS A 150 -11.87 1.34 -8.55
C LYS A 150 -11.59 0.20 -7.56
N LEU A 151 -10.51 0.25 -6.80
CA LEU A 151 -10.17 -0.75 -5.77
C LEU A 151 -11.15 -0.71 -4.59
N GLU A 152 -11.60 0.47 -4.20
CA GLU A 152 -12.64 0.67 -3.19
C GLU A 152 -14.00 0.12 -3.65
N ALA A 153 -14.41 0.46 -4.88
CA ALA A 153 -15.62 -0.09 -5.48
C ALA A 153 -15.57 -1.62 -5.57
N PHE A 154 -14.44 -2.19 -5.98
CA PHE A 154 -14.22 -3.63 -5.99
C PHE A 154 -14.40 -4.24 -4.60
N SER A 155 -13.73 -3.70 -3.57
CA SER A 155 -13.81 -4.27 -2.23
C SER A 155 -15.22 -4.21 -1.66
N SER A 156 -15.94 -3.13 -1.90
CA SER A 156 -17.32 -2.95 -1.44
C SER A 156 -18.33 -3.86 -2.16
N THR A 157 -18.16 -4.07 -3.46
CA THR A 157 -19.12 -4.86 -4.25
C THR A 157 -18.86 -6.36 -4.16
N SER A 158 -17.60 -6.78 -4.05
CA SER A 158 -17.22 -8.20 -3.98
C SER A 158 -17.11 -8.73 -2.54
N GLY A 159 -16.93 -7.85 -1.56
CA GLY A 159 -16.59 -8.23 -0.18
C GLY A 159 -15.17 -8.80 -0.05
N LYS A 160 -14.30 -8.58 -1.05
CA LYS A 160 -12.90 -9.03 -1.04
C LYS A 160 -11.99 -7.86 -0.75
N PRO A 161 -11.17 -7.92 0.33
CA PRO A 161 -10.25 -6.85 0.66
C PRO A 161 -9.23 -6.57 -0.46
N SER A 162 -8.87 -5.32 -0.61
CA SER A 162 -7.82 -4.88 -1.53
C SER A 162 -6.75 -4.04 -0.83
N VAL A 163 -5.56 -4.05 -1.38
CA VAL A 163 -4.43 -3.22 -0.94
C VAL A 163 -3.80 -2.60 -2.18
N HIS A 164 -3.40 -1.33 -2.10
CA HIS A 164 -2.42 -0.83 -3.06
C HIS A 164 -1.13 -0.43 -2.34
N PHE A 165 -0.02 -0.83 -2.95
CA PHE A 165 1.32 -0.46 -2.54
C PHE A 165 1.86 0.62 -3.48
N PHE A 166 2.50 1.63 -2.93
CA PHE A 166 3.06 2.71 -3.72
C PHE A 166 4.45 3.13 -3.21
N GLY A 167 5.11 3.97 -3.99
CA GLY A 167 6.44 4.47 -3.73
C GLY A 167 6.54 5.97 -3.96
N HIS A 168 7.63 6.43 -4.62
CA HIS A 168 7.92 7.80 -5.03
C HIS A 168 8.24 8.75 -3.88
N THR A 169 7.49 8.74 -2.82
CA THR A 169 7.73 9.51 -1.59
C THR A 169 8.39 8.58 -0.57
N HIS A 170 9.61 8.92 -0.17
CA HIS A 170 10.54 7.98 0.43
C HIS A 170 10.32 7.81 1.93
N GLY A 171 9.53 6.84 2.29
CA GLY A 171 9.23 6.49 3.67
C GLY A 171 8.27 5.30 3.75
N TYR A 172 7.60 5.19 4.87
CA TYR A 172 6.54 4.24 5.10
C TYR A 172 5.28 4.97 5.57
N SER A 173 4.15 4.63 4.98
CA SER A 173 2.85 5.05 5.49
C SER A 173 1.84 3.92 5.34
N ARG A 174 0.92 3.79 6.29
CA ARG A 174 -0.20 2.89 6.17
C ARG A 174 -1.50 3.62 6.49
N GLY A 175 -2.39 3.58 5.53
CA GLY A 175 -3.73 4.11 5.62
C GLY A 175 -4.79 3.06 5.30
N GLN A 176 -6.02 3.41 5.57
CA GLN A 176 -7.19 2.61 5.25
C GLN A 176 -8.33 3.53 4.79
N SER A 177 -9.01 3.14 3.72
CA SER A 177 -10.24 3.79 3.30
C SER A 177 -11.29 3.70 4.39
N ARG A 178 -11.99 4.78 4.64
CA ARG A 178 -12.95 4.89 5.75
C ARG A 178 -14.11 3.91 5.63
N ASP A 179 -14.66 3.79 4.41
CA ASP A 179 -15.92 3.08 4.15
C ASP A 179 -15.74 1.82 3.30
N HIS A 180 -14.47 1.43 3.03
CA HIS A 180 -14.12 0.32 2.14
C HIS A 180 -13.05 -0.58 2.77
N GLN A 181 -13.06 -1.87 2.42
CA GLN A 181 -12.01 -2.81 2.85
C GLN A 181 -10.76 -2.65 1.95
N HIS A 182 -10.19 -1.44 1.94
CA HIS A 182 -9.05 -1.08 1.11
C HIS A 182 -7.95 -0.45 1.94
N LEU A 183 -6.72 -0.98 1.83
CA LEU A 183 -5.51 -0.45 2.47
C LEU A 183 -4.65 0.30 1.45
N MET A 184 -3.99 1.34 1.94
CA MET A 184 -3.02 2.16 1.22
C MET A 184 -1.67 2.06 1.93
N VAL A 185 -0.62 1.62 1.24
CA VAL A 185 0.68 1.34 1.89
C VAL A 185 1.82 1.92 1.06
N ASN A 186 2.48 2.94 1.60
CA ASN A 186 3.76 3.42 1.09
C ASN A 186 4.88 2.48 1.52
N VAL A 187 5.70 2.02 0.57
CA VAL A 187 6.81 1.10 0.84
C VAL A 187 8.16 1.59 0.29
N ALA A 188 8.27 2.86 -0.05
CA ALA A 188 9.42 3.46 -0.72
C ALA A 188 10.60 3.73 0.23
N SER A 189 11.10 2.72 0.90
CA SER A 189 12.15 2.89 1.92
C SER A 189 13.19 1.76 1.96
N ALA A 190 13.30 0.96 0.89
CA ALA A 190 14.24 -0.16 0.85
C ALA A 190 15.71 0.27 0.58
N GLY A 191 15.91 1.46 0.02
CA GLY A 191 17.23 2.03 -0.30
C GLY A 191 17.07 3.45 -0.84
N GLY A 192 18.12 4.15 -1.16
CA GLY A 192 18.04 5.55 -1.58
C GLY A 192 17.95 6.53 -0.40
N ALA A 193 17.61 7.79 -0.67
CA ALA A 193 17.40 8.80 0.37
C ALA A 193 16.02 8.59 1.02
N ILE A 194 15.88 8.98 2.27
CA ILE A 194 14.58 9.07 2.96
C ILE A 194 14.12 10.52 2.89
N ASP A 195 12.81 10.74 2.69
CA ASP A 195 12.19 12.05 2.83
C ASP A 195 11.92 12.29 4.32
N ASN A 196 12.82 13.03 4.97
CA ASN A 196 12.75 13.21 6.40
C ASN A 196 11.55 14.06 6.79
N TRP A 197 10.97 13.78 7.94
CA TRP A 197 9.83 14.50 8.47
C TRP A 197 10.18 16.00 8.64
N GLY A 198 9.43 16.86 7.94
CA GLY A 198 9.68 18.31 7.93
C GLY A 198 10.61 18.81 6.82
N GLU A 199 11.12 17.94 5.95
CA GLU A 199 11.98 18.33 4.83
C GLU A 199 11.18 18.98 3.68
N TYR A 200 9.99 18.47 3.40
CA TYR A 200 9.08 18.94 2.36
C TYR A 200 7.76 19.43 2.94
N ASP A 201 6.91 20.00 2.09
CA ASP A 201 5.54 20.32 2.46
C ASP A 201 4.77 19.03 2.77
N GLN A 202 4.14 19.01 3.94
CA GLN A 202 3.48 17.84 4.53
C GLN A 202 2.03 18.10 4.80
N GLN A 203 1.25 17.03 4.84
CA GLN A 203 -0.16 17.07 5.22
C GLN A 203 -0.52 15.80 5.99
N ASP A 204 -1.18 15.97 7.13
CA ASP A 204 -1.78 14.88 7.88
C ASP A 204 -3.14 14.53 7.25
N TYR A 205 -3.26 13.34 6.68
CA TYR A 205 -4.49 12.84 6.07
C TYR A 205 -5.21 11.88 7.01
N LYS A 206 -6.52 12.01 7.11
CA LYS A 206 -7.38 11.21 8.01
C LYS A 206 -7.28 9.70 7.78
N GLU A 207 -6.98 9.29 6.55
CA GLU A 207 -6.90 7.91 6.11
C GLU A 207 -5.66 7.19 6.64
N TYR A 208 -4.59 7.94 6.95
CA TYR A 208 -3.34 7.35 7.42
C TYR A 208 -3.31 7.20 8.94
N SER A 209 -2.92 6.03 9.38
CA SER A 209 -2.78 5.68 10.81
C SER A 209 -1.36 5.80 11.31
N ILE A 210 -0.39 5.69 10.39
CA ILE A 210 1.03 5.77 10.69
C ILE A 210 1.80 6.22 9.47
N SER A 211 2.78 7.12 9.67
CA SER A 211 3.81 7.49 8.70
C SER A 211 5.15 7.62 9.40
N THR A 212 6.19 7.05 8.80
CA THR A 212 7.57 7.07 9.33
C THR A 212 8.59 7.30 8.23
N ASP A 213 9.65 8.02 8.59
CA ASP A 213 10.80 8.37 7.76
C ASP A 213 11.98 7.44 8.03
N ASP A 214 11.76 6.14 8.00
CA ASP A 214 12.80 5.14 8.26
C ASP A 214 12.93 4.09 7.14
N TYR A 215 14.13 3.52 7.03
CA TYR A 215 14.42 2.42 6.11
C TYR A 215 13.69 1.14 6.49
N GLY A 216 13.35 0.34 5.49
CA GLY A 216 12.77 -0.97 5.74
C GLY A 216 11.98 -1.52 4.56
N PHE A 217 11.18 -2.52 4.85
CA PHE A 217 10.32 -3.20 3.88
C PHE A 217 9.05 -3.73 4.56
N VAL A 218 8.14 -4.23 3.77
CA VAL A 218 6.90 -4.83 4.25
C VAL A 218 6.90 -6.31 3.92
N LEU A 219 6.54 -7.14 4.90
CA LEU A 219 6.22 -8.55 4.71
C LEU A 219 4.70 -8.72 4.70
N VAL A 220 4.19 -9.50 3.75
CA VAL A 220 2.79 -9.89 3.72
C VAL A 220 2.69 -11.41 3.72
N GLU A 221 2.09 -11.96 4.75
CA GLU A 221 1.83 -13.39 4.89
C GLU A 221 0.35 -13.64 4.60
N VAL A 222 0.05 -14.44 3.57
CA VAL A 222 -1.32 -14.69 3.12
C VAL A 222 -1.71 -16.12 3.41
N GLU A 223 -2.86 -16.30 4.05
CA GLU A 223 -3.46 -17.60 4.30
C GLU A 223 -4.72 -17.77 3.44
N ALA A 224 -4.78 -18.89 2.71
CA ALA A 224 -5.97 -19.33 1.97
C ALA A 224 -6.78 -20.33 2.83
N GLY A 225 -7.99 -20.69 2.38
CA GLY A 225 -8.79 -21.73 3.00
C GLY A 225 -10.13 -21.21 3.54
N GLU A 226 -10.61 -21.77 4.67
CA GLU A 226 -11.94 -21.46 5.19
C GLU A 226 -12.04 -20.02 5.72
N ASN A 227 -10.95 -19.48 6.27
CA ASN A 227 -10.88 -18.13 6.81
C ASN A 227 -9.71 -17.36 6.15
N PRO A 228 -9.84 -16.96 4.89
CA PRO A 228 -8.77 -16.28 4.19
C PRO A 228 -8.41 -14.97 4.90
N GLN A 229 -7.12 -14.78 5.12
CA GLN A 229 -6.58 -13.59 5.80
C GLN A 229 -5.18 -13.26 5.32
N PHE A 230 -4.73 -12.06 5.56
CA PHE A 230 -3.31 -11.72 5.45
C PHE A 230 -2.84 -10.88 6.65
N LEU A 231 -1.56 -11.04 6.97
CA LEU A 231 -0.85 -10.23 7.96
C LEU A 231 0.18 -9.39 7.21
N LEU A 232 0.09 -8.08 7.33
CA LEU A 232 1.06 -7.13 6.83
C LEU A 232 1.92 -6.65 8.00
N SER A 233 3.24 -6.75 7.87
CA SER A 233 4.19 -6.36 8.90
C SER A 233 5.24 -5.41 8.32
N ARG A 234 5.36 -4.20 8.87
CA ARG A 234 6.46 -3.28 8.59
C ARG A 234 7.71 -3.69 9.35
N VAL A 235 8.76 -4.02 8.65
CA VAL A 235 10.09 -4.28 9.21
C VAL A 235 10.95 -3.04 8.99
N SER A 236 11.33 -2.37 10.06
CA SER A 236 12.13 -1.15 10.04
C SER A 236 13.60 -1.46 10.33
N HIS A 237 14.47 -0.70 9.67
CA HIS A 237 15.91 -0.60 9.96
C HIS A 237 16.29 0.74 10.59
N GLY A 238 15.32 1.59 10.94
CA GLY A 238 15.55 2.94 11.45
C GLY A 238 16.04 3.90 10.37
N SER A 239 16.57 5.03 10.77
CA SER A 239 17.14 6.03 9.87
C SER A 239 18.50 6.49 10.37
N PHE A 240 19.27 7.19 9.52
CA PHE A 240 20.56 7.77 9.93
C PHE A 240 20.36 8.89 10.95
N GLU A 241 19.22 9.58 10.94
CA GLU A 241 18.91 10.67 11.86
C GLU A 241 18.43 10.17 13.21
N ASN A 242 17.57 9.15 13.21
CA ASN A 242 16.90 8.65 14.42
C ASN A 242 17.57 7.38 15.00
N GLY A 243 18.63 6.92 14.37
CA GLY A 243 19.37 5.73 14.75
C GLY A 243 18.94 4.49 13.97
N LEU A 244 19.92 3.69 13.57
CA LEU A 244 19.67 2.42 12.88
C LEU A 244 19.26 1.34 13.89
N VAL A 245 18.31 0.50 13.49
CA VAL A 245 17.86 -0.66 14.24
C VAL A 245 18.01 -1.93 13.41
N ASN A 246 17.96 -3.08 14.07
CA ASN A 246 18.16 -4.35 13.40
C ASN A 246 16.81 -5.07 13.19
N ALA A 247 16.10 -4.71 12.10
CA ALA A 247 14.90 -5.41 11.66
C ALA A 247 13.80 -5.48 12.74
N GLU A 248 13.38 -4.32 13.23
CA GLU A 248 12.26 -4.21 14.19
C GLU A 248 10.92 -4.20 13.45
N ILE A 249 9.95 -4.95 13.97
CA ILE A 249 8.56 -4.82 13.51
C ILE A 249 7.97 -3.59 14.20
N ARG A 250 7.62 -2.56 13.40
CA ARG A 250 7.09 -1.28 13.89
C ARG A 250 5.63 -1.03 13.60
N ASP A 251 5.07 -1.78 12.67
CA ASP A 251 3.64 -1.74 12.38
C ASP A 251 3.17 -3.12 11.91
N THR A 252 1.92 -3.44 12.27
CA THR A 252 1.31 -4.72 11.91
C THR A 252 -0.19 -4.53 11.73
N ILE A 253 -0.75 -5.08 10.65
CA ILE A 253 -2.20 -5.14 10.46
C ILE A 253 -2.60 -6.52 9.92
N ARG A 254 -3.65 -7.08 10.49
CA ARG A 254 -4.31 -8.29 10.00
C ARG A 254 -5.59 -7.92 9.29
N VAL A 255 -5.80 -8.47 8.11
CA VAL A 255 -7.02 -8.30 7.32
C VAL A 255 -7.64 -9.65 7.04
N MET A 256 -8.89 -9.82 7.42
CA MET A 256 -9.67 -11.04 7.22
C MET A 256 -10.73 -10.78 6.14
N LYS A 257 -10.85 -11.67 5.15
CA LYS A 257 -11.87 -11.55 4.09
C LYS A 257 -13.29 -11.52 4.69
N ASN A 258 -13.55 -12.37 5.66
CA ASN A 258 -14.85 -12.51 6.31
C ASN A 258 -14.89 -11.73 7.63
N ASN A 259 -14.31 -10.53 7.66
CA ASN A 259 -14.31 -9.71 8.86
C ASN A 259 -15.72 -9.28 9.24
N ILE A 260 -16.07 -9.45 10.52
CA ILE A 260 -17.27 -8.86 11.11
C ILE A 260 -16.85 -7.52 11.70
N PRO A 261 -17.50 -6.40 11.37
CA PRO A 261 -17.13 -5.11 11.94
C PRO A 261 -17.09 -5.17 13.47
N PRO A 262 -16.17 -4.43 14.09
CA PRO A 262 -16.10 -4.35 15.55
C PRO A 262 -17.39 -3.79 16.13
N TYR A 263 -17.62 -4.03 17.40
CA TYR A 263 -18.77 -3.43 18.09
C TYR A 263 -18.68 -1.91 18.04
N GLN A 264 -19.81 -1.27 17.78
CA GLN A 264 -19.86 0.19 17.78
C GLN A 264 -19.47 0.72 19.17
N PRO A 265 -18.48 1.63 19.25
CA PRO A 265 -18.08 2.20 20.53
C PRO A 265 -19.22 3.04 21.12
N ILE A 266 -19.32 3.04 22.43
CA ILE A 266 -20.29 3.82 23.18
C ILE A 266 -19.59 5.06 23.72
N GLY A 267 -20.13 6.25 23.48
CA GLY A 267 -19.65 7.47 24.12
C GLY A 267 -19.93 7.42 25.65
N LEU A 268 -18.89 7.48 26.44
CA LEU A 268 -18.98 7.46 27.91
C LEU A 268 -18.97 8.87 28.49
N PHE A 269 -18.23 9.79 27.84
CA PHE A 269 -18.18 11.19 28.21
C PHE A 269 -17.90 12.07 26.97
N PRO A 270 -18.54 13.26 26.82
CA PRO A 270 -19.60 13.77 27.69
C PRO A 270 -20.91 12.94 27.55
N HIS A 271 -21.63 12.75 28.63
CA HIS A 271 -22.97 12.20 28.59
C HIS A 271 -24.01 13.27 28.23
N GLU A 272 -25.17 12.86 27.77
CA GLU A 272 -26.24 13.75 27.37
C GLU A 272 -26.59 14.75 28.50
N GLY A 273 -26.65 16.04 28.16
CA GLY A 273 -26.90 17.12 29.11
C GLY A 273 -25.74 17.52 30.00
N ALA A 274 -24.53 16.98 29.77
CA ALA A 274 -23.35 17.39 30.52
C ALA A 274 -23.01 18.87 30.27
N ALA A 275 -22.78 19.63 31.34
CA ALA A 275 -22.25 20.97 31.23
C ALA A 275 -20.72 20.91 31.09
N LEU A 276 -20.22 21.31 29.94
CA LEU A 276 -18.78 21.25 29.61
C LEU A 276 -18.15 22.62 29.75
N ARG A 277 -16.91 22.65 30.19
CA ARG A 277 -16.08 23.85 30.15
C ARG A 277 -15.46 23.98 28.76
N PRO A 278 -15.58 25.13 28.09
CA PRO A 278 -15.12 25.32 26.72
C PRO A 278 -13.59 25.26 26.56
N ASP A 279 -12.87 25.39 27.66
CA ASP A 279 -11.41 25.45 27.73
C ASP A 279 -10.76 24.07 27.98
N CYS A 280 -11.55 23.03 28.29
CA CYS A 280 -11.06 21.69 28.54
C CYS A 280 -12.21 20.69 28.35
N ILE A 281 -12.29 20.09 27.16
CA ILE A 281 -13.28 19.06 26.84
C ILE A 281 -12.52 17.73 26.65
N GLU A 282 -12.84 16.76 27.50
CA GLU A 282 -12.39 15.38 27.31
C GLU A 282 -13.49 14.56 26.63
N PHE A 283 -13.10 13.66 25.75
CA PHE A 283 -14.00 12.67 25.17
C PHE A 283 -13.56 11.28 25.63
N MET A 284 -14.49 10.48 26.08
CA MET A 284 -14.24 9.11 26.50
C MET A 284 -15.20 8.18 25.80
N GLY A 285 -14.67 7.16 25.17
CA GLY A 285 -15.43 6.05 24.57
C GLY A 285 -15.26 4.77 25.37
N SER A 286 -16.09 3.79 25.07
CA SER A 286 -15.87 2.41 25.55
C SER A 286 -14.55 1.86 25.01
N ASP A 287 -14.02 0.85 25.68
CA ASP A 287 -12.89 0.07 25.14
C ASP A 287 -13.25 -0.52 23.76
N PHE A 288 -12.22 -0.67 22.91
CA PHE A 288 -12.37 -1.39 21.66
C PHE A 288 -12.78 -2.85 21.92
N SER A 289 -13.75 -3.33 21.18
CA SER A 289 -14.21 -4.71 21.27
C SER A 289 -14.55 -5.25 19.89
N ASP A 290 -13.97 -6.37 19.55
CA ASP A 290 -14.14 -7.05 18.28
C ASP A 290 -14.33 -8.56 18.48
N ASN A 291 -15.20 -9.18 17.66
CA ASN A 291 -15.47 -10.61 17.71
C ASN A 291 -14.35 -11.47 17.10
N ASN A 292 -13.50 -10.89 16.28
CA ASN A 292 -12.48 -11.58 15.50
C ASN A 292 -11.06 -11.36 16.04
N GLU A 293 -10.92 -10.85 17.28
CA GLU A 293 -9.62 -10.48 17.86
C GLU A 293 -8.85 -9.46 16.99
N GLY A 294 -9.59 -8.61 16.26
CA GLY A 294 -9.04 -7.54 15.43
C GLY A 294 -8.25 -6.53 16.25
N LEU A 295 -7.26 -5.92 15.64
CA LEU A 295 -6.50 -4.85 16.26
C LEU A 295 -7.20 -3.51 16.04
N GLN A 296 -7.26 -2.70 17.09
CA GLN A 296 -7.72 -1.33 16.97
C GLN A 296 -6.70 -0.53 16.15
N GLY A 297 -7.09 -0.09 14.96
CA GLY A 297 -6.24 0.74 14.10
C GLY A 297 -6.27 2.20 14.55
N THR A 298 -7.45 2.82 14.51
CA THR A 298 -7.64 4.24 14.86
C THR A 298 -8.93 4.46 15.62
N VAL A 299 -9.00 5.59 16.33
CA VAL A 299 -10.23 6.11 16.92
C VAL A 299 -10.52 7.47 16.31
N HIS A 300 -11.70 7.64 15.76
CA HIS A 300 -12.13 8.89 15.19
C HIS A 300 -13.25 9.53 16.03
N TRP A 301 -13.02 10.75 16.48
CA TRP A 301 -14.03 11.56 17.16
C TRP A 301 -14.55 12.63 16.22
N GLN A 302 -15.86 12.69 16.07
CA GLN A 302 -16.52 13.74 15.30
C GLN A 302 -17.42 14.56 16.23
N VAL A 303 -17.28 15.88 16.16
CA VAL A 303 -18.12 16.84 16.90
C VAL A 303 -18.81 17.71 15.88
N SER A 304 -20.12 17.76 15.92
CA SER A 304 -20.94 18.59 15.04
C SER A 304 -22.07 19.26 15.83
N ASN A 305 -22.54 20.39 15.34
CA ASN A 305 -23.78 21.03 15.78
C ASN A 305 -25.00 20.54 14.96
N ASP A 306 -24.80 19.64 14.04
CA ASP A 306 -25.81 18.99 13.24
C ASP A 306 -26.06 17.55 13.73
N GLU A 307 -27.33 17.19 13.96
CA GLU A 307 -27.73 15.86 14.44
C GLU A 307 -27.38 14.75 13.44
N ASN A 308 -27.25 15.05 12.15
CA ASN A 308 -26.91 14.10 11.11
C ASN A 308 -25.41 14.00 10.85
N LEU A 309 -24.57 14.76 11.57
CA LEU A 309 -23.12 14.83 11.39
C LEU A 309 -22.70 15.24 9.96
N GLU A 310 -23.61 15.83 9.18
CA GLU A 310 -23.32 16.39 7.86
C GLU A 310 -22.72 17.80 8.03
N SER A 311 -21.41 17.92 7.85
CA SER A 311 -20.73 19.24 7.90
C SER A 311 -19.63 19.33 6.86
#